data_9c36795e9dd3a05deb0f4dc1110897fb
#
_entry.id   9c36795e9dd3a05deb0f4dc1110897fb
#
_cell.length_a   1.000
_cell.length_b   1.000
_cell.length_c   1.000
_cell.angle_alpha   90.00
_cell.angle_beta   90.00
_cell.angle_gamma   90.00
#
_symmetry.space_group_name_H-M   'P 1'
#
loop_
_entity.id
_entity.type
_entity.pdbx_description
1 polymer ?
#
loop_
_entity_poly.entity_id
_entity_poly.type
_entity_poly.pdbx_seq_one_letter_code
_entity_poly.pdbx_strand_id
1 'polypeptide(L)'
;GHIADLPSKEIGVDVENGFKPKYEVSSDKKALVSKLRTLSKNAEMVWLASDEDREGEAISWHLAEELKLDAKKTKRIVFHEITKNAILKAIDNPREIDYNLVNAQQARDVYNLYQFV
;
A
#
# COMPACT_ATOMS: atom_id res chain seq x y z
N GLY A 1 8.80 -3.52 2.37
CA GLY A 1 8.12 -4.81 2.29
C GLY A 1 6.60 -4.69 2.34
N HIS A 2 5.94 -5.79 2.09
CA HIS A 2 4.47 -5.87 2.16
C HIS A 2 4.00 -5.86 3.61
N ILE A 3 2.88 -5.22 3.88
CA ILE A 3 2.26 -5.19 5.21
C ILE A 3 0.94 -5.98 5.25
N ALA A 4 0.32 -6.24 4.11
CA ALA A 4 -0.93 -6.97 4.01
C ALA A 4 -0.86 -7.96 2.84
N ASP A 5 -1.45 -9.12 3.05
CA ASP A 5 -1.48 -10.20 2.07
C ASP A 5 -2.83 -10.89 2.08
N LEU A 6 -3.06 -11.73 1.05
CA LEU A 6 -4.24 -12.58 1.02
C LEU A 6 -4.10 -13.69 2.07
N PRO A 7 -5.22 -14.11 2.71
CA PRO A 7 -5.17 -15.18 3.69
C PRO A 7 -4.64 -16.48 3.10
N SER A 8 -3.74 -17.14 3.82
CA SER A 8 -3.10 -18.38 3.36
C SER A 8 -3.96 -19.64 3.58
N LYS A 9 -4.93 -19.60 4.50
CA LYS A 9 -5.74 -20.76 4.90
C LYS A 9 -7.08 -20.87 4.19
N GLU A 10 -7.46 -19.83 3.43
CA GLU A 10 -8.72 -19.79 2.70
C GLU A 10 -8.52 -19.02 1.42
N ILE A 11 -9.49 -19.09 0.50
CA ILE A 11 -9.43 -18.28 -0.70
C ILE A 11 -9.66 -16.82 -0.30
N GLY A 12 -8.63 -15.99 -0.42
CA GLY A 12 -8.65 -14.57 -0.04
C GLY A 12 -9.38 -13.69 -1.02
N VAL A 13 -10.50 -14.17 -1.58
CA VAL A 13 -11.28 -13.48 -2.61
C VAL A 13 -12.76 -13.61 -2.27
N ASP A 14 -13.50 -12.54 -2.36
CA ASP A 14 -14.94 -12.54 -2.15
C ASP A 14 -15.67 -12.93 -3.43
N VAL A 15 -16.03 -14.19 -3.53
CA VAL A 15 -16.71 -14.77 -4.70
C VAL A 15 -18.10 -14.15 -4.91
N GLU A 16 -18.79 -13.82 -3.83
CA GLU A 16 -20.14 -13.25 -3.88
C GLU A 16 -20.15 -11.80 -4.37
N ASN A 17 -19.06 -11.07 -4.16
CA ASN A 17 -18.94 -9.66 -4.50
C ASN A 17 -17.96 -9.40 -5.66
N GLY A 18 -17.92 -10.30 -6.66
CA GLY A 18 -17.15 -10.11 -7.88
C GLY A 18 -15.65 -10.39 -7.74
N PHE A 19 -15.29 -11.33 -6.88
CA PHE A 19 -13.90 -11.76 -6.69
C PHE A 19 -12.96 -10.66 -6.18
N LYS A 20 -13.47 -9.71 -5.41
CA LYS A 20 -12.63 -8.69 -4.78
C LYS A 20 -11.67 -9.34 -3.78
N PRO A 21 -10.37 -9.05 -3.87
CA PRO A 21 -9.41 -9.61 -2.92
C PRO A 21 -9.63 -9.04 -1.51
N LYS A 22 -9.50 -9.92 -0.53
CA LYS A 22 -9.51 -9.54 0.89
C LYS A 22 -8.08 -9.63 1.41
N TYR A 23 -7.59 -8.54 1.96
CA TYR A 23 -6.25 -8.47 2.52
C TYR A 23 -6.29 -8.41 4.04
N GLU A 24 -5.31 -9.02 4.67
CA GLU A 24 -5.13 -8.94 6.12
C GLU A 24 -3.66 -8.65 6.43
N VAL A 25 -3.44 -7.94 7.53
CA VAL A 25 -2.10 -7.63 8.01
C VAL A 25 -1.52 -8.89 8.65
N SER A 26 -0.32 -9.29 8.23
CA SER A 26 0.37 -10.43 8.81
C SER A 26 0.67 -10.18 10.31
N SER A 27 0.67 -11.26 11.10
CA SER A 27 0.83 -11.16 12.56
C SER A 27 2.13 -10.50 12.98
N ASP A 28 3.21 -10.69 12.22
CA ASP A 28 4.51 -10.09 12.49
C ASP A 28 4.56 -8.58 12.16
N LYS A 29 3.59 -8.09 11.39
CA LYS A 29 3.51 -6.67 11.00
C LYS A 29 2.48 -5.87 11.81
N LYS A 30 1.64 -6.52 12.61
CA LYS A 30 0.58 -5.83 13.36
C LYS A 30 1.12 -4.78 14.32
N ALA A 31 2.21 -5.09 15.03
CA ALA A 31 2.83 -4.14 15.95
C ALA A 31 3.38 -2.91 15.21
N LEU A 32 4.01 -3.12 14.06
CA LEU A 32 4.52 -2.04 13.21
C LEU A 32 3.38 -1.15 12.70
N VAL A 33 2.30 -1.75 12.21
CA VAL A 33 1.13 -1.01 11.71
C VAL A 33 0.51 -0.19 12.83
N SER A 34 0.37 -0.74 14.03
CA SER A 34 -0.16 -0.02 15.18
C SER A 34 0.70 1.20 15.54
N LYS A 35 2.02 1.04 15.54
CA LYS A 35 2.97 2.13 15.80
C LYS A 35 2.87 3.22 14.73
N LEU A 36 2.82 2.84 13.46
CA LEU A 36 2.68 3.77 12.35
C LEU A 36 1.34 4.52 12.41
N ARG A 37 0.28 3.84 12.82
CA ARG A 37 -1.04 4.46 12.98
C ARG A 37 -0.99 5.58 14.02
N THR A 38 -0.37 5.35 15.15
CA THR A 38 -0.19 6.36 16.21
C THR A 38 0.63 7.54 15.69
N LEU A 39 1.75 7.28 15.01
CA LEU A 39 2.61 8.33 14.46
C LEU A 39 1.86 9.16 13.39
N SER A 40 1.08 8.52 12.53
CA SER A 40 0.34 9.21 11.47
C SER A 40 -0.76 10.11 12.00
N LYS A 41 -1.41 9.74 13.09
CA LYS A 41 -2.44 10.58 13.74
C LYS A 41 -1.87 11.89 14.25
N ASN A 42 -0.61 11.89 14.70
CA ASN A 42 0.06 13.04 15.26
C ASN A 42 0.86 13.84 14.21
N ALA A 43 0.96 13.34 12.98
CA ALA A 43 1.70 14.00 11.92
C ALA A 43 0.84 15.04 11.20
N GLU A 44 1.46 16.14 10.79
CA GLU A 44 0.79 17.16 9.96
C GLU A 44 0.63 16.68 8.52
N MET A 45 1.57 15.85 8.05
CA MET A 45 1.61 15.32 6.70
C MET A 45 2.23 13.95 6.70
N VAL A 46 1.65 13.04 5.91
CA VAL A 46 2.20 11.70 5.69
C VAL A 46 2.61 11.58 4.23
N TRP A 47 3.86 11.18 3.99
CA TRP A 47 4.41 11.01 2.67
C TRP A 47 4.56 9.52 2.36
N LEU A 48 3.91 9.04 1.30
CA LEU A 48 4.01 7.66 0.84
C LEU A 48 5.09 7.59 -0.24
N ALA A 49 6.22 7.01 0.09
CA ALA A 49 7.45 7.08 -0.70
C ALA A 49 7.96 5.73 -1.19
N SER A 50 7.07 4.77 -1.43
CA SER A 50 7.44 3.48 -1.99
C SER A 50 7.77 3.57 -3.48
N ASP A 51 8.33 2.50 -4.05
CA ASP A 51 8.78 2.46 -5.44
C ASP A 51 7.65 2.76 -6.45
N GLU A 52 8.02 3.25 -7.62
CA GLU A 52 7.08 3.60 -8.70
C GLU A 52 6.74 2.39 -9.57
N ASP A 53 6.46 1.26 -9.00
CA ASP A 53 5.97 0.10 -9.71
C ASP A 53 4.65 -0.35 -9.08
N ARG A 54 4.01 -1.37 -9.67
CA ARG A 54 2.71 -1.84 -9.15
C ARG A 54 2.82 -2.36 -7.72
N GLU A 55 3.93 -2.99 -7.33
CA GLU A 55 4.15 -3.45 -5.96
C GLU A 55 4.30 -2.29 -5.00
N GLY A 56 5.10 -1.29 -5.37
CA GLY A 56 5.27 -0.06 -4.59
C GLY A 56 3.97 0.72 -4.42
N GLU A 57 3.18 0.83 -5.49
CA GLU A 57 1.86 1.47 -5.41
C GLU A 57 0.91 0.69 -4.50
N ALA A 58 0.93 -0.64 -4.56
CA ALA A 58 0.12 -1.48 -3.69
C ALA A 58 0.53 -1.32 -2.23
N ILE A 59 1.82 -1.23 -1.93
CA ILE A 59 2.33 -0.98 -0.58
C ILE A 59 1.78 0.35 -0.06
N SER A 60 1.86 1.43 -0.85
CA SER A 60 1.33 2.73 -0.48
C SER A 60 -0.18 2.68 -0.25
N TRP A 61 -0.92 1.99 -1.11
CA TRP A 61 -2.35 1.82 -0.96
C TRP A 61 -2.72 1.04 0.30
N HIS A 62 -2.03 -0.06 0.58
CA HIS A 62 -2.25 -0.84 1.81
C HIS A 62 -1.97 -0.01 3.06
N LEU A 63 -0.90 0.77 3.07
CA LEU A 63 -0.60 1.67 4.19
C LEU A 63 -1.71 2.70 4.38
N ALA A 64 -2.17 3.33 3.30
CA ALA A 64 -3.25 4.31 3.38
C ALA A 64 -4.53 3.71 3.94
N GLU A 65 -4.88 2.49 3.52
CA GLU A 65 -6.08 1.79 4.00
C GLU A 65 -5.93 1.32 5.45
N GLU A 66 -4.80 0.68 5.81
CA GLU A 66 -4.58 0.14 7.15
C GLU A 66 -4.40 1.22 8.21
N LEU A 67 -3.74 2.32 7.86
CA LEU A 67 -3.52 3.44 8.77
C LEU A 67 -4.71 4.42 8.76
N LYS A 68 -5.67 4.23 7.88
CA LYS A 68 -6.83 5.12 7.69
C LYS A 68 -6.38 6.57 7.52
N LEU A 69 -5.45 6.78 6.61
CA LEU A 69 -4.85 8.09 6.37
C LEU A 69 -5.86 9.07 5.77
N ASP A 70 -5.80 10.31 6.25
CA ASP A 70 -6.61 11.40 5.71
C ASP A 70 -6.01 11.85 4.37
N ALA A 71 -6.80 11.80 3.30
CA ALA A 71 -6.37 12.21 1.97
C ALA A 71 -5.83 13.66 1.94
N LYS A 72 -6.33 14.52 2.80
CA LYS A 72 -5.87 15.92 2.90
C LYS A 72 -4.47 16.04 3.49
N LYS A 73 -4.03 15.03 4.26
CA LYS A 73 -2.74 15.01 4.94
C LYS A 73 -1.78 14.00 4.32
N THR A 74 -2.18 13.32 3.25
CA THR A 74 -1.41 12.23 2.66
C THR A 74 -1.02 12.58 1.24
N LYS A 75 0.25 12.41 0.92
CA LYS A 75 0.77 12.64 -0.43
C LYS A 75 1.64 11.48 -0.87
N ARG A 76 1.52 11.11 -2.14
CA ARG A 76 2.36 10.09 -2.76
C ARG A 76 3.53 10.79 -3.46
N ILE A 77 4.75 10.35 -3.17
CA ILE A 77 5.94 10.86 -3.85
C ILE A 77 6.73 9.70 -4.45
N VAL A 78 7.44 9.98 -5.52
CA VAL A 78 8.27 9.00 -6.21
C VAL A 78 9.62 9.62 -6.51
N PHE A 79 10.69 8.89 -6.23
CA PHE A 79 12.04 9.28 -6.62
C PHE A 79 12.82 8.03 -7.04
N HIS A 80 13.69 8.19 -8.03
CA HIS A 80 14.42 7.07 -8.62
C HIS A 80 15.81 6.87 -8.04
N GLU A 81 16.25 7.79 -7.19
CA GLU A 81 17.52 7.70 -6.48
C GLU A 81 17.39 8.30 -5.08
N ILE A 82 18.19 7.80 -4.15
CA ILE A 82 18.14 8.27 -2.75
C ILE A 82 19.20 9.37 -2.58
N THR A 83 18.91 10.53 -3.17
CA THR A 83 19.73 11.73 -3.04
C THR A 83 18.87 12.88 -2.52
N LYS A 84 19.50 13.84 -1.86
CA LYS A 84 18.81 15.02 -1.33
C LYS A 84 18.02 15.74 -2.42
N ASN A 85 18.64 15.94 -3.58
CA ASN A 85 18.01 16.66 -4.68
C ASN A 85 16.80 15.91 -5.25
N ALA A 86 16.91 14.60 -5.43
CA ALA A 86 15.81 13.77 -5.93
C ALA A 86 14.63 13.78 -4.96
N ILE A 87 14.90 13.65 -3.66
CA ILE A 87 13.87 13.64 -2.62
C ILE A 87 13.17 14.99 -2.53
N LEU A 88 13.92 16.10 -2.53
CA LEU A 88 13.35 17.44 -2.48
C LEU A 88 12.50 17.74 -3.72
N LYS A 89 12.95 17.31 -4.89
CA LYS A 89 12.19 17.47 -6.13
C LYS A 89 10.89 16.67 -6.08
N ALA A 90 10.92 15.46 -5.54
CA ALA A 90 9.74 14.64 -5.38
C ALA A 90 8.73 15.29 -4.40
N ILE A 91 9.21 15.86 -3.31
CA ILE A 91 8.36 16.57 -2.34
C ILE A 91 7.69 17.79 -2.98
N ASP A 92 8.38 18.50 -3.87
CA ASP A 92 7.82 19.63 -4.58
C ASP A 92 6.81 19.24 -5.67
N ASN A 93 6.81 17.97 -6.08
CA ASN A 93 5.94 17.45 -7.13
C ASN A 93 5.19 16.19 -6.66
N PRO A 94 4.39 16.28 -5.60
CA PRO A 94 3.64 15.13 -5.11
C PRO A 94 2.54 14.73 -6.10
N ARG A 95 2.15 13.45 -6.05
CA ARG A 95 1.04 12.94 -6.83
C ARG A 95 0.10 12.11 -5.96
N GLU A 96 -0.94 11.59 -6.54
CA GLU A 96 -1.84 10.65 -5.87
C GLU A 96 -1.44 9.22 -6.17
N ILE A 97 -1.99 8.26 -5.42
CA ILE A 97 -1.79 6.84 -5.68
C ILE A 97 -2.33 6.50 -7.07
N ASP A 98 -1.54 5.77 -7.85
CA ASP A 98 -1.97 5.27 -9.16
C ASP A 98 -2.79 3.99 -8.98
N TYR A 99 -4.10 4.13 -8.99
CA TYR A 99 -5.02 3.01 -8.78
C TYR A 99 -4.98 1.98 -9.91
N ASN A 100 -4.53 2.35 -11.10
CA ASN A 100 -4.35 1.39 -12.18
C ASN A 100 -3.23 0.39 -11.83
N LEU A 101 -2.15 0.87 -11.24
CA LEU A 101 -1.07 0.00 -10.78
C LEU A 101 -1.50 -0.84 -9.58
N VAL A 102 -2.28 -0.27 -8.65
CA VAL A 102 -2.85 -1.01 -7.52
C VAL A 102 -3.74 -2.14 -8.03
N ASN A 103 -4.62 -1.85 -8.96
CA ASN A 103 -5.52 -2.84 -9.54
C ASN A 103 -4.75 -3.95 -10.28
N ALA A 104 -3.68 -3.60 -10.98
CA ALA A 104 -2.81 -4.57 -11.65
C ALA A 104 -2.17 -5.53 -10.64
N GLN A 105 -1.70 -5.01 -9.50
CA GLN A 105 -1.12 -5.84 -8.45
C GLN A 105 -2.17 -6.73 -7.78
N GLN A 106 -3.37 -6.22 -7.55
CA GLN A 106 -4.47 -7.02 -7.01
C GLN A 106 -4.83 -8.18 -7.94
N ALA A 107 -4.90 -7.92 -9.25
CA ALA A 107 -5.16 -8.96 -10.23
C ALA A 107 -4.06 -10.03 -10.20
N ARG A 108 -2.81 -9.63 -10.05
CA ARG A 108 -1.67 -10.55 -9.93
C ARG A 108 -1.75 -11.39 -8.67
N ASP A 109 -2.12 -10.78 -7.54
CA ASP A 109 -2.25 -11.48 -6.26
C ASP A 109 -3.35 -12.55 -6.35
N VAL A 110 -4.48 -12.23 -6.94
CA VAL A 110 -5.58 -13.19 -7.14
C VAL A 110 -5.15 -14.32 -8.07
N TYR A 111 -4.50 -14.01 -9.17
CA TYR A 111 -3.99 -15.01 -10.11
C TYR A 111 -3.02 -15.97 -9.43
N ASN A 112 -2.07 -15.45 -8.66
CA ASN A 112 -1.10 -16.25 -7.94
C ASN A 112 -1.77 -17.16 -6.92
N LEU A 113 -2.80 -16.67 -6.21
CA LEU A 113 -3.55 -17.46 -5.25
C LEU A 113 -4.23 -18.66 -5.91
N TYR A 114 -4.89 -18.45 -7.04
CA TYR A 114 -5.61 -19.51 -7.74
C TYR A 114 -4.70 -20.57 -8.38
N GLN A 115 -3.43 -20.25 -8.59
CA GLN A 115 -2.48 -21.26 -9.08
C GLN A 115 -2.16 -22.34 -8.06
N PHE A 116 -2.39 -22.08 -6.78
CA PHE A 116 -2.10 -23.00 -5.69
C PHE A 116 -3.36 -23.67 -5.11
N VAL A 117 -4.50 -23.38 -5.69
CA VAL A 117 -5.78 -23.97 -5.33
C VAL A 117 -6.22 -24.96 -6.40
#